data_65b1bf401da5cb8aaa96aafe95f83744
#
_entry.id   65b1bf401da5cb8aaa96aafe95f83744
#
_cell.length_a   1.000
_cell.length_b   1.000
_cell.length_c   1.000
_cell.angle_alpha   90.00
_cell.angle_beta   90.00
_cell.angle_gamma   90.00
#
_symmetry.space_group_name_H-M   'P 1'
#
loop_
_entity.id
_entity.type
_entity.pdbx_description
1 polymer ?
#
loop_
_entity_poly.entity_id
_entity_poly.type
_entity_poly.pdbx_seq_one_letter_code
_entity_poly.pdbx_strand_id
1 'polypeptide(L)'
;MSRLEQLINELCPNGVEYVNIGSIVNYEQPTNYIVTSTDYNDNFDIPVLTAGQSFILGYTNEIENIYNASIESPVIIFDDFTAAFKWVDFPFKVKSSAMKMLTSNIEKTTLRYIFHMMSSICYSTDEHKRLWISRYSQLQIPLPPLPVQEEIVRILDNFTE
;
A
#
# COMPACT_ATOMS: atom_id res chain seq x y z
N MET A 1 14.17 24.40 16.45
CA MET A 1 13.63 23.95 15.15
C MET A 1 13.86 22.46 15.02
N SER A 2 12.81 21.71 14.67
CA SER A 2 12.92 20.26 14.47
C SER A 2 13.73 19.93 13.20
N ARG A 3 14.19 18.68 13.10
CA ARG A 3 14.88 18.20 11.90
C ARG A 3 13.98 18.34 10.66
N LEU A 4 12.69 18.02 10.81
CA LEU A 4 11.75 18.16 9.70
C LEU A 4 11.61 19.59 9.24
N GLU A 5 11.46 20.53 10.18
CA GLU A 5 11.37 21.96 9.83
C GLU A 5 12.63 22.46 9.12
N GLN A 6 13.81 22.02 9.57
CA GLN A 6 15.06 22.35 8.92
C GLN A 6 15.11 21.87 7.48
N LEU A 7 14.74 20.60 7.26
CA LEU A 7 14.73 19.99 5.92
C LEU A 7 13.74 20.71 4.99
N ILE A 8 12.55 21.03 5.50
CA ILE A 8 11.54 21.75 4.71
C ILE A 8 12.06 23.13 4.32
N ASN A 9 12.68 23.86 5.25
CA ASN A 9 13.21 25.19 4.98
C ASN A 9 14.34 25.17 3.97
N GLU A 10 15.19 24.15 4.02
CA GLU A 10 16.35 24.03 3.12
C GLU A 10 15.94 23.53 1.72
N LEU A 11 15.08 22.52 1.66
CA LEU A 11 14.79 21.79 0.42
C LEU A 11 13.47 22.20 -0.24
N CYS A 12 12.58 22.84 0.51
CA CYS A 12 11.26 23.25 0.01
C CYS A 12 10.98 24.73 0.30
N PRO A 13 11.93 25.65 -0.02
CA PRO A 13 11.76 27.08 0.35
C PRO A 13 10.54 27.72 -0.33
N ASN A 14 10.08 27.15 -1.45
CA ASN A 14 8.96 27.67 -2.23
C ASN A 14 7.70 26.77 -2.11
N GLY A 15 7.67 25.87 -1.13
CA GLY A 15 6.55 24.97 -0.91
C GLY A 15 6.80 23.55 -1.43
N VAL A 16 5.77 22.72 -1.34
CA VAL A 16 5.83 21.30 -1.70
C VAL A 16 4.89 21.06 -2.87
N GLU A 17 5.37 20.30 -3.86
CA GLU A 17 4.55 19.87 -4.98
C GLU A 17 3.50 18.85 -4.52
N TYR A 18 2.29 18.93 -5.09
CA TYR A 18 1.26 17.92 -4.90
C TYR A 18 1.09 17.14 -6.20
N VAL A 19 0.96 15.82 -6.08
CA VAL A 19 0.83 14.92 -7.23
C VAL A 19 -0.31 13.93 -7.00
N ASN A 20 -0.87 13.42 -8.09
CA ASN A 20 -1.83 12.33 -8.01
C ASN A 20 -1.13 11.05 -7.53
N ILE A 21 -1.76 10.31 -6.64
CA ILE A 21 -1.21 9.04 -6.14
C ILE A 21 -0.84 8.13 -7.32
N GLY A 22 -1.71 8.04 -8.32
CA GLY A 22 -1.50 7.19 -9.48
C GLY A 22 -0.26 7.52 -10.30
N SER A 23 0.31 8.72 -10.15
CA SER A 23 1.52 9.10 -10.89
C SER A 23 2.81 8.55 -10.25
N ILE A 24 2.74 8.13 -8.99
CA ILE A 24 3.91 7.66 -8.24
C ILE A 24 3.74 6.23 -7.71
N VAL A 25 2.60 5.61 -7.96
CA VAL A 25 2.27 4.25 -7.52
C VAL A 25 1.95 3.40 -8.73
N ASN A 26 2.60 2.26 -8.84
CA ASN A 26 2.26 1.23 -9.81
C ASN A 26 1.28 0.26 -9.18
N TYR A 27 0.34 -0.27 -9.95
CA TYR A 27 -0.54 -1.31 -9.45
C TYR A 27 -0.44 -2.57 -10.31
N GLU A 28 -0.70 -3.72 -9.68
CA GLU A 28 -0.77 -5.00 -10.34
C GLU A 28 -2.12 -5.63 -10.04
N GLN A 29 -2.76 -6.21 -11.06
CA GLN A 29 -4.01 -6.94 -10.89
C GLN A 29 -3.73 -8.26 -10.16
N PRO A 30 -4.70 -8.76 -9.37
CA PRO A 30 -4.48 -9.94 -8.55
C PRO A 30 -4.64 -11.26 -9.30
N THR A 31 -4.98 -11.24 -10.57
CA THR A 31 -5.47 -12.40 -11.34
C THR A 31 -4.60 -13.64 -11.17
N ASN A 32 -3.27 -13.48 -11.22
CA ASN A 32 -2.33 -14.60 -11.10
C ASN A 32 -2.22 -15.15 -9.68
N TYR A 33 -2.67 -14.39 -8.67
CA TYR A 33 -2.43 -14.71 -7.25
C TYR A 33 -3.69 -15.16 -6.52
N ILE A 34 -4.79 -15.26 -7.23
CA ILE A 34 -6.06 -15.70 -6.64
C ILE A 34 -6.01 -17.20 -6.38
N VAL A 35 -6.41 -17.63 -5.17
CA VAL A 35 -6.45 -19.05 -4.84
C VAL A 35 -7.46 -19.80 -5.72
N THR A 36 -7.16 -21.05 -6.04
CA THR A 36 -8.07 -21.92 -6.79
C THR A 36 -8.99 -22.69 -5.88
N SER A 37 -8.61 -22.86 -4.60
CA SER A 37 -9.40 -23.58 -3.60
C SER A 37 -9.49 -22.76 -2.32
N THR A 38 -10.63 -22.85 -1.65
CA THR A 38 -10.85 -22.24 -0.33
C THR A 38 -10.70 -23.25 0.81
N ASP A 39 -10.10 -24.41 0.55
CA ASP A 39 -9.81 -25.43 1.56
C ASP A 39 -8.61 -25.01 2.39
N TYR A 40 -8.81 -24.08 3.31
CA TYR A 40 -7.74 -23.55 4.17
C TYR A 40 -7.49 -24.48 5.35
N ASN A 41 -6.24 -24.51 5.81
CA ASN A 41 -5.84 -25.27 6.99
C ASN A 41 -4.72 -24.53 7.71
N ASP A 42 -4.80 -24.43 9.03
CA ASP A 42 -3.81 -23.71 9.84
C ASP A 42 -2.41 -24.31 9.76
N ASN A 43 -2.29 -25.55 9.29
CA ASN A 43 -0.99 -26.22 9.10
C ASN A 43 -0.36 -25.91 7.74
N PHE A 44 -1.06 -25.21 6.86
CA PHE A 44 -0.51 -24.80 5.57
C PHE A 44 0.31 -23.51 5.73
N ASP A 45 1.22 -23.25 4.80
CA ASP A 45 2.26 -22.23 4.98
C ASP A 45 1.93 -20.86 4.40
N ILE A 46 1.10 -20.80 3.35
CA ILE A 46 0.90 -19.55 2.61
C ILE A 46 -0.38 -18.86 3.04
N PRO A 47 -0.30 -17.67 3.60
CA PRO A 47 -1.51 -16.94 3.99
C PRO A 47 -2.28 -16.45 2.77
N VAL A 48 -3.61 -16.46 2.89
CA VAL A 48 -4.54 -15.90 1.92
C VAL A 48 -5.12 -14.63 2.51
N LEU A 49 -4.90 -13.51 1.86
CA LEU A 49 -5.13 -12.19 2.43
C LEU A 49 -6.33 -11.47 1.82
N THR A 50 -6.93 -10.61 2.64
CA THR A 50 -7.79 -9.50 2.19
C THR A 50 -7.30 -8.21 2.82
N ALA A 51 -7.70 -7.06 2.31
CA ALA A 51 -7.40 -5.78 2.93
C ALA A 51 -8.45 -5.36 3.96
N GLY A 52 -9.48 -6.18 4.17
CA GLY A 52 -10.55 -5.92 5.12
C GLY A 52 -10.18 -6.24 6.56
N GLN A 53 -11.19 -6.31 7.43
CA GLN A 53 -11.00 -6.57 8.86
C GLN A 53 -10.36 -7.93 9.13
N SER A 54 -10.70 -8.94 8.34
CA SER A 54 -10.10 -10.27 8.46
C SER A 54 -8.88 -10.37 7.55
N PHE A 55 -7.81 -9.71 7.93
CA PHE A 55 -6.60 -9.60 7.12
C PHE A 55 -6.13 -10.95 6.58
N ILE A 56 -5.99 -11.95 7.45
CA ILE A 56 -5.65 -13.31 7.04
C ILE A 56 -6.92 -14.15 7.11
N LEU A 57 -7.41 -14.61 5.95
CA LEU A 57 -8.59 -15.47 5.87
C LEU A 57 -8.28 -16.91 6.25
N GLY A 58 -7.08 -17.37 5.98
CA GLY A 58 -6.63 -18.72 6.22
C GLY A 58 -5.31 -18.96 5.52
N TYR A 59 -4.91 -20.22 5.47
CA TYR A 59 -3.65 -20.64 4.86
C TYR A 59 -3.93 -21.70 3.80
N THR A 60 -3.22 -21.61 2.68
CA THR A 60 -3.38 -22.54 1.56
C THR A 60 -2.11 -23.38 1.38
N ASN A 61 -2.30 -24.58 0.82
CA ASN A 61 -1.18 -25.43 0.40
C ASN A 61 -0.78 -25.22 -1.06
N GLU A 62 -1.37 -24.27 -1.73
CA GLU A 62 -0.97 -23.94 -3.11
C GLU A 62 0.44 -23.40 -3.11
N ILE A 63 1.26 -23.88 -4.04
CA ILE A 63 2.68 -23.53 -4.10
C ILE A 63 3.03 -22.74 -5.36
N GLU A 64 2.07 -22.52 -6.25
CA GLU A 64 2.27 -21.79 -7.49
C GLU A 64 1.62 -20.42 -7.42
N ASN A 65 2.14 -19.48 -8.20
CA ASN A 65 1.57 -18.14 -8.35
C ASN A 65 1.39 -17.44 -7.00
N ILE A 66 2.44 -17.50 -6.19
CA ILE A 66 2.50 -16.81 -4.91
C ILE A 66 3.09 -15.42 -5.16
N TYR A 67 2.49 -14.39 -4.55
CA TYR A 67 3.08 -13.05 -4.56
C TYR A 67 4.22 -13.02 -3.53
N ASN A 68 5.45 -12.87 -4.00
CA ASN A 68 6.65 -13.01 -3.16
C ASN A 68 7.08 -11.67 -2.57
N ALA A 69 6.22 -11.05 -1.75
CA ALA A 69 6.62 -9.90 -0.97
C ALA A 69 7.62 -10.31 0.12
N SER A 70 8.46 -9.37 0.51
CA SER A 70 9.45 -9.56 1.57
C SER A 70 9.69 -8.22 2.27
N ILE A 71 10.50 -8.26 3.32
CA ILE A 71 10.88 -7.01 4.02
C ILE A 71 11.60 -6.06 3.06
N GLU A 72 12.43 -6.59 2.16
CA GLU A 72 13.16 -5.80 1.16
C GLU A 72 12.27 -5.35 0.00
N SER A 73 11.21 -6.10 -0.29
CA SER A 73 10.27 -5.80 -1.38
C SER A 73 8.84 -5.90 -0.90
N PRO A 74 8.41 -4.97 -0.04
CA PRO A 74 7.05 -4.98 0.48
C PRO A 74 6.05 -4.52 -0.57
N VAL A 75 4.77 -4.74 -0.26
CA VAL A 75 3.66 -4.33 -1.12
C VAL A 75 2.52 -3.79 -0.24
N ILE A 76 1.72 -2.90 -0.79
CA ILE A 76 0.44 -2.52 -0.18
C ILE A 76 -0.66 -3.26 -0.93
N ILE A 77 -1.49 -4.01 -0.21
CA ILE A 77 -2.71 -4.56 -0.80
C ILE A 77 -3.84 -3.55 -0.59
N PHE A 78 -4.66 -3.38 -1.62
CA PHE A 78 -5.69 -2.35 -1.67
C PHE A 78 -7.00 -2.97 -2.12
N ASP A 79 -8.06 -2.79 -1.34
CA ASP A 79 -9.40 -3.24 -1.70
C ASP A 79 -10.05 -2.23 -2.63
N ASP A 80 -10.34 -2.65 -3.85
CA ASP A 80 -10.82 -1.77 -4.92
C ASP A 80 -12.28 -1.32 -4.73
N PHE A 81 -13.00 -1.85 -3.74
CA PHE A 81 -14.37 -1.47 -3.45
C PHE A 81 -14.54 -0.66 -2.17
N THR A 82 -13.62 -0.81 -1.21
CA THR A 82 -13.73 -0.13 0.09
C THR A 82 -12.61 0.87 0.34
N ALA A 83 -11.54 0.83 -0.46
CA ALA A 83 -10.30 1.57 -0.25
C ALA A 83 -9.55 1.18 1.03
N ALA A 84 -9.91 0.08 1.67
CA ALA A 84 -9.11 -0.48 2.75
C ALA A 84 -7.77 -0.95 2.21
N PHE A 85 -6.71 -0.82 2.99
CA PHE A 85 -5.39 -1.21 2.55
C PHE A 85 -4.54 -1.73 3.72
N LYS A 86 -3.55 -2.56 3.40
CA LYS A 86 -2.65 -3.16 4.38
C LYS A 86 -1.23 -3.22 3.83
N TRP A 87 -0.26 -3.06 4.71
CA TRP A 87 1.15 -3.29 4.41
C TRP A 87 1.47 -4.77 4.50
N VAL A 88 2.13 -5.33 3.49
CA VAL A 88 2.48 -6.75 3.47
C VAL A 88 3.95 -6.92 3.07
N ASP A 89 4.71 -7.63 3.91
CA ASP A 89 6.13 -7.89 3.70
C ASP A 89 6.47 -9.37 3.78
N PHE A 90 5.54 -10.23 3.44
CA PHE A 90 5.70 -11.70 3.43
C PHE A 90 4.95 -12.28 2.22
N PRO A 91 5.31 -13.50 1.77
CA PRO A 91 4.63 -14.13 0.63
C PRO A 91 3.16 -14.45 0.95
N PHE A 92 2.30 -14.32 -0.07
CA PHE A 92 0.86 -14.50 0.12
C PHE A 92 0.15 -14.81 -1.19
N LYS A 93 -1.11 -15.25 -1.07
CA LYS A 93 -2.08 -15.28 -2.15
C LYS A 93 -3.30 -14.46 -1.73
N VAL A 94 -4.21 -14.22 -2.65
CA VAL A 94 -5.43 -13.45 -2.39
C VAL A 94 -6.66 -14.25 -2.74
N LYS A 95 -7.81 -13.85 -2.18
CA LYS A 95 -9.06 -14.58 -2.41
C LYS A 95 -9.79 -14.12 -3.66
N SER A 96 -9.76 -12.84 -4.00
CA SER A 96 -10.65 -12.29 -5.02
C SER A 96 -10.00 -11.24 -5.89
N SER A 97 -10.68 -10.90 -6.98
CA SER A 97 -10.27 -9.85 -7.91
C SER A 97 -10.45 -8.44 -7.36
N ALA A 98 -11.03 -8.27 -6.18
CA ALA A 98 -11.20 -6.97 -5.54
C ALA A 98 -9.88 -6.36 -5.07
N MET A 99 -8.82 -7.17 -4.99
CA MET A 99 -7.52 -6.75 -4.44
C MET A 99 -6.60 -6.24 -5.54
N LYS A 100 -5.92 -5.13 -5.28
CA LYS A 100 -4.80 -4.68 -6.10
C LYS A 100 -3.53 -4.65 -5.26
N MET A 101 -2.38 -4.91 -5.89
CA MET A 101 -1.07 -4.80 -5.26
C MET A 101 -0.41 -3.51 -5.73
N LEU A 102 0.01 -2.68 -4.78
CA LEU A 102 0.58 -1.36 -5.03
C LEU A 102 2.06 -1.34 -4.68
N THR A 103 2.85 -0.83 -5.62
CA THR A 103 4.28 -0.60 -5.43
C THR A 103 4.63 0.84 -5.82
N SER A 104 5.75 1.35 -5.33
CA SER A 104 6.15 2.73 -5.60
C SER A 104 7.06 2.85 -6.81
N ASN A 105 7.08 4.04 -7.39
CA ASN A 105 8.15 4.48 -8.27
C ASN A 105 9.29 4.96 -7.38
N ILE A 106 10.33 4.12 -7.21
CA ILE A 106 11.40 4.34 -6.24
C ILE A 106 12.26 5.59 -6.50
N GLU A 107 12.23 6.13 -7.72
CA GLU A 107 13.00 7.32 -8.04
C GLU A 107 12.43 8.58 -7.37
N LYS A 108 11.11 8.63 -7.18
CA LYS A 108 10.42 9.82 -6.67
C LYS A 108 9.98 9.69 -5.23
N THR A 109 9.76 8.48 -4.76
CA THR A 109 9.15 8.25 -3.45
C THR A 109 9.49 6.84 -2.94
N THR A 110 9.20 6.61 -1.66
CA THR A 110 9.27 5.28 -1.05
C THR A 110 7.87 4.76 -0.79
N LEU A 111 7.71 3.44 -0.80
CA LEU A 111 6.39 2.85 -0.54
C LEU A 111 5.91 3.17 0.88
N ARG A 112 6.83 3.22 1.87
CA ARG A 112 6.45 3.52 3.25
C ARG A 112 5.90 4.94 3.39
N TYR A 113 6.46 5.91 2.68
CA TYR A 113 5.91 7.27 2.63
C TYR A 113 4.49 7.26 2.07
N ILE A 114 4.29 6.56 0.96
CA ILE A 114 2.96 6.42 0.34
C ILE A 114 1.96 5.82 1.34
N PHE A 115 2.37 4.77 2.04
CA PHE A 115 1.54 4.12 3.05
C PHE A 115 1.07 5.12 4.12
N HIS A 116 1.97 5.95 4.62
CA HIS A 116 1.61 6.96 5.61
C HIS A 116 0.69 8.04 5.03
N MET A 117 0.93 8.44 3.79
CA MET A 117 0.04 9.42 3.15
C MET A 117 -1.35 8.84 2.93
N MET A 118 -1.45 7.59 2.50
CA MET A 118 -2.73 6.89 2.39
C MET A 118 -3.44 6.80 3.74
N SER A 119 -2.69 6.56 4.82
CA SER A 119 -3.24 6.51 6.18
C SER A 119 -3.81 7.84 6.63
N SER A 120 -3.33 8.96 6.08
CA SER A 120 -3.83 10.29 6.40
C SER A 120 -5.10 10.67 5.63
N ILE A 121 -5.46 9.89 4.59
CA ILE A 121 -6.64 10.15 3.77
C ILE A 121 -7.82 9.41 4.37
N CYS A 122 -8.89 10.16 4.70
CA CYS A 122 -10.15 9.58 5.16
C CYS A 122 -11.07 9.41 3.95
N TYR A 123 -10.89 8.33 3.21
CA TYR A 123 -11.71 8.05 2.03
C TYR A 123 -12.84 7.09 2.39
N SER A 124 -14.06 7.47 2.02
CA SER A 124 -15.22 6.60 2.18
C SER A 124 -16.15 6.75 0.97
N THR A 125 -16.89 5.71 0.66
CA THR A 125 -17.85 5.71 -0.44
C THR A 125 -18.99 4.76 -0.13
N ASP A 126 -20.21 5.13 -0.55
CA ASP A 126 -21.39 4.27 -0.50
C ASP A 126 -21.58 3.52 -1.83
N GLU A 127 -20.80 3.88 -2.84
CA GLU A 127 -20.91 3.28 -4.16
C GLU A 127 -20.19 1.93 -4.19
N HIS A 128 -20.84 0.95 -4.79
CA HIS A 128 -20.28 -0.38 -4.95
C HIS A 128 -19.58 -0.49 -6.31
N LYS A 129 -18.53 0.30 -6.50
CA LYS A 129 -17.77 0.41 -7.75
C LYS A 129 -16.28 0.29 -7.47
N ARG A 130 -15.52 -0.08 -8.50
CA ARG A 130 -14.05 -0.10 -8.39
C ARG A 130 -13.52 1.32 -8.26
N LEU A 131 -12.55 1.52 -7.36
CA LEU A 131 -12.14 2.84 -6.90
C LEU A 131 -10.78 3.28 -7.42
N TRP A 132 -9.82 2.35 -7.58
CA TRP A 132 -8.43 2.73 -7.80
C TRP A 132 -8.27 3.59 -9.06
N ILE A 133 -8.66 3.05 -10.21
CA ILE A 133 -8.40 3.71 -11.51
C ILE A 133 -9.19 5.01 -11.64
N SER A 134 -10.46 4.99 -11.27
CA SER A 134 -11.36 6.11 -11.55
C SER A 134 -11.34 7.20 -10.50
N ARG A 135 -10.95 6.89 -9.27
CA ARG A 135 -11.07 7.84 -8.16
C ARG A 135 -9.85 7.93 -7.27
N TYR A 136 -9.44 6.82 -6.65
CA TYR A 136 -8.41 6.87 -5.62
C TYR A 136 -7.06 7.33 -6.19
N SER A 137 -6.69 6.86 -7.37
CA SER A 137 -5.44 7.26 -8.02
C SER A 137 -5.40 8.76 -8.38
N GLN A 138 -6.55 9.42 -8.40
CA GLN A 138 -6.67 10.85 -8.69
C GLN A 138 -6.50 11.72 -7.44
N LEU A 139 -6.49 11.13 -6.24
CA LEU A 139 -6.28 11.89 -5.02
C LEU A 139 -4.85 12.43 -4.98
N GLN A 140 -4.70 13.64 -4.48
CA GLN A 140 -3.40 14.30 -4.44
C GLN A 140 -2.76 14.16 -3.08
N ILE A 141 -1.45 13.90 -3.08
CA ILE A 141 -0.62 13.89 -1.88
C ILE A 141 0.58 14.80 -2.09
N PRO A 142 1.14 15.36 -1.00
CA PRO A 142 2.37 16.13 -1.11
C PRO A 142 3.54 15.20 -1.47
N LEU A 143 4.41 15.68 -2.36
CA LEU A 143 5.61 14.94 -2.77
C LEU A 143 6.84 15.82 -2.55
N PRO A 144 7.29 15.97 -1.30
CA PRO A 144 8.52 16.68 -1.02
C PRO A 144 9.74 15.88 -1.47
N PRO A 145 10.93 16.48 -1.49
CA PRO A 145 12.15 15.73 -1.77
C PRO A 145 12.34 14.53 -0.84
N LEU A 146 13.03 13.50 -1.32
CA LEU A 146 13.21 12.24 -0.59
C LEU A 146 13.70 12.42 0.86
N PRO A 147 14.68 13.29 1.16
CA PRO A 147 15.10 13.45 2.56
C PRO A 147 13.98 13.91 3.49
N VAL A 148 13.04 14.73 2.99
CA VAL A 148 11.86 15.15 3.76
C VAL A 148 10.92 13.97 3.96
N GLN A 149 10.68 13.18 2.90
CA GLN A 149 9.86 11.97 3.00
C GLN A 149 10.42 11.00 4.04
N GLU A 150 11.73 10.77 4.01
CA GLU A 150 12.40 9.86 4.95
C GLU A 150 12.25 10.32 6.41
N GLU A 151 12.34 11.60 6.66
CA GLU A 151 12.15 12.14 8.01
C GLU A 151 10.69 11.99 8.47
N ILE A 152 9.74 12.22 7.58
CA ILE A 152 8.31 12.00 7.88
C ILE A 152 8.07 10.53 8.23
N VAL A 153 8.62 9.61 7.43
CA VAL A 153 8.51 8.17 7.68
C VAL A 153 9.10 7.81 9.04
N ARG A 154 10.28 8.33 9.35
CA ARG A 154 10.91 8.08 10.66
C ARG A 154 10.02 8.49 11.82
N ILE A 155 9.42 9.66 11.72
CA ILE A 155 8.53 10.18 12.77
C ILE A 155 7.28 9.32 12.88
N LEU A 156 6.63 9.04 11.74
CA LEU A 156 5.35 8.32 11.75
C LEU A 156 5.50 6.84 12.08
N ASP A 157 6.60 6.20 11.69
CA ASP A 157 6.85 4.81 12.07
C ASP A 157 6.98 4.65 13.59
N ASN A 158 7.47 5.66 14.29
CA ASN A 158 7.56 5.62 15.75
C ASN A 158 6.19 5.66 16.45
N PHE A 159 5.14 6.09 15.73
CA PHE A 159 3.78 6.14 16.27
C PHE A 159 2.92 4.94 15.86
N THR A 160 3.36 4.15 14.89
CA THR A 160 2.56 3.04 14.34
C THR A 160 2.98 1.67 14.86
N GLU A 161 4.04 1.57 15.63
CA GLU A 161 4.52 0.32 16.25
C GLU A 161 4.00 0.13 17.66
#